data_5b53d9467f7a7dc261905154ee53cca4
#
_entry.id   5b53d9467f7a7dc261905154ee53cca4
#
_cell.length_a   1.000
_cell.length_b   1.000
_cell.length_c   1.000
_cell.angle_alpha   90.00
_cell.angle_beta   90.00
_cell.angle_gamma   90.00
#
_symmetry.space_group_name_H-M   'P 1'
#
loop_
_entity.id
_entity.type
_entity.pdbx_description
1 polymer ?
#
loop_
_entity_poly.entity_id
_entity_poly.type
_entity_poly.pdbx_seq_one_letter_code
_entity_poly.pdbx_strand_id
1 'polypeptide(L)'
;MKLNYILGFLAAISLNISAEIWKDYSPSEEIVEMTVVKVKANYVDDYLVNLKSTWVDSLEVQKKLGHVVSYNVWTAETAGTTPNVFLTVRYKNAAAREPNKGRYEAFIKEWRKVLSEKEQRNIASGYDD
;
A
#
# COMPACT_ATOMS: atom_id res chain seq x y z
N MET A 1 -63.14 11.31 -36.67
CA MET A 1 -62.21 10.69 -35.70
C MET A 1 -61.00 11.57 -35.62
N LYS A 2 -60.88 12.35 -34.54
CA LYS A 2 -59.70 13.22 -34.36
C LYS A 2 -58.75 12.47 -33.38
N LEU A 3 -57.61 12.04 -33.87
CA LEU A 3 -56.57 11.39 -33.09
C LEU A 3 -55.70 12.47 -32.45
N ASN A 4 -55.89 12.69 -31.15
CA ASN A 4 -55.04 13.61 -30.39
C ASN A 4 -53.74 12.91 -30.01
N TYR A 5 -52.66 13.26 -30.66
CA TYR A 5 -51.32 12.86 -30.21
C TYR A 5 -50.88 13.78 -29.06
N ILE A 6 -50.89 13.25 -27.84
CA ILE A 6 -50.25 13.90 -26.71
C ILE A 6 -48.76 13.57 -26.81
N LEU A 7 -47.97 14.52 -27.29
CA LEU A 7 -46.53 14.45 -27.27
C LEU A 7 -46.08 14.71 -25.80
N GLY A 8 -45.85 13.65 -25.07
CA GLY A 8 -45.23 13.76 -23.75
C GLY A 8 -43.79 14.21 -23.87
N PHE A 9 -43.50 15.46 -23.54
CA PHE A 9 -42.16 16.00 -23.43
C PHE A 9 -41.53 15.46 -22.16
N LEU A 10 -40.77 14.35 -22.26
CA LEU A 10 -39.95 13.86 -21.14
C LEU A 10 -38.77 14.82 -21.00
N ALA A 11 -38.88 15.82 -20.12
CA ALA A 11 -37.75 16.64 -19.71
C ALA A 11 -36.81 15.75 -18.86
N ALA A 12 -35.73 15.30 -19.48
CA ALA A 12 -34.63 14.67 -18.75
C ALA A 12 -33.97 15.72 -17.84
N ILE A 13 -34.40 15.76 -16.59
CA ILE A 13 -33.71 16.55 -15.56
C ILE A 13 -32.39 15.82 -15.28
N SER A 14 -31.31 16.25 -15.94
CA SER A 14 -29.96 15.86 -15.58
C SER A 14 -29.63 16.51 -14.22
N LEU A 15 -29.84 15.76 -13.15
CA LEU A 15 -29.33 16.13 -11.83
C LEU A 15 -27.80 16.04 -11.90
N ASN A 16 -27.14 17.18 -12.05
CA ASN A 16 -25.70 17.27 -11.83
C ASN A 16 -25.44 17.09 -10.32
N ILE A 17 -25.34 15.82 -9.90
CA ILE A 17 -24.91 15.49 -8.55
C ILE A 17 -23.40 15.63 -8.56
N SER A 18 -22.91 16.78 -8.13
CA SER A 18 -21.50 17.05 -7.90
C SER A 18 -21.25 16.96 -6.40
N ALA A 19 -20.44 15.97 -5.98
CA ALA A 19 -20.01 15.89 -4.58
C ALA A 19 -19.09 17.08 -4.28
N GLU A 20 -19.32 17.71 -3.13
CA GLU A 20 -18.61 18.90 -2.69
C GLU A 20 -17.66 18.54 -1.53
N ILE A 21 -16.35 18.77 -1.75
CA ILE A 21 -15.33 18.55 -0.72
C ILE A 21 -15.60 19.45 0.51
N TRP A 22 -15.37 18.91 1.70
CA TRP A 22 -15.62 19.52 3.01
C TRP A 22 -17.10 19.64 3.41
N LYS A 23 -18.00 19.30 2.51
CA LYS A 23 -19.45 19.28 2.76
C LYS A 23 -19.99 17.86 2.73
N ASP A 24 -19.76 17.15 1.64
CA ASP A 24 -20.25 15.79 1.43
C ASP A 24 -19.23 14.74 1.89
N TYR A 25 -17.95 15.09 1.89
CA TYR A 25 -16.85 14.26 2.40
C TYR A 25 -15.66 15.11 2.85
N SER A 26 -14.86 14.56 3.75
CA SER A 26 -13.59 15.16 4.19
C SER A 26 -12.44 14.25 3.79
N PRO A 27 -11.43 14.76 3.05
CA PRO A 27 -10.23 13.99 2.73
C PRO A 27 -9.48 13.59 4.00
N SER A 28 -8.89 12.40 3.98
CA SER A 28 -7.94 11.99 5.02
C SER A 28 -6.63 12.75 4.86
N GLU A 29 -5.99 13.11 5.97
CA GLU A 29 -4.61 13.59 5.97
C GLU A 29 -3.60 12.46 5.72
N GLU A 30 -4.01 11.22 6.02
CA GLU A 30 -3.16 10.06 5.80
C GLU A 30 -2.92 9.81 4.31
N ILE A 31 -1.67 9.46 4.00
CA ILE A 31 -1.25 9.07 2.65
C ILE A 31 -1.02 7.57 2.61
N VAL A 32 -1.57 6.92 1.60
CA VAL A 32 -1.29 5.53 1.28
C VAL A 32 -0.48 5.47 -0.01
N GLU A 33 0.74 4.97 0.08
CA GLU A 33 1.56 4.65 -1.07
C GLU A 33 1.32 3.20 -1.46
N MET A 34 1.14 2.93 -2.75
CA MET A 34 0.90 1.58 -3.27
C MET A 34 1.95 1.25 -4.34
N THR A 35 2.68 0.17 -4.12
CA THR A 35 3.52 -0.45 -5.14
C THR A 35 2.80 -1.64 -5.74
N VAL A 36 2.73 -1.66 -7.06
CA VAL A 36 2.00 -2.66 -7.85
C VAL A 36 3.01 -3.56 -8.55
N VAL A 37 2.95 -4.87 -8.28
CA VAL A 37 3.93 -5.83 -8.78
C VAL A 37 3.24 -6.96 -9.54
N LYS A 38 3.85 -7.37 -10.65
CA LYS A 38 3.50 -8.63 -11.33
C LYS A 38 4.56 -9.67 -11.03
N VAL A 39 4.15 -10.71 -10.34
CA VAL A 39 4.96 -11.90 -10.07
C VAL A 39 4.41 -13.06 -10.92
N LYS A 40 5.29 -13.85 -11.53
CA LYS A 40 4.87 -15.09 -12.22
C LYS A 40 4.23 -16.04 -11.21
N ALA A 41 3.13 -16.69 -11.58
CA ALA A 41 2.31 -17.50 -10.67
C ALA A 41 3.13 -18.51 -9.84
N ASN A 42 4.09 -19.20 -10.46
CA ASN A 42 4.91 -20.22 -9.80
C ASN A 42 5.97 -19.64 -8.82
N TYR A 43 6.11 -18.32 -8.74
CA TYR A 43 7.12 -17.64 -7.92
C TYR A 43 6.51 -16.73 -6.85
N VAL A 44 5.19 -16.74 -6.68
CA VAL A 44 4.52 -15.85 -5.71
C VAL A 44 4.96 -16.17 -4.30
N ASP A 45 5.02 -17.44 -3.93
CA ASP A 45 5.45 -17.88 -2.59
C ASP A 45 6.90 -17.49 -2.30
N ASP A 46 7.81 -17.75 -3.25
CA ASP A 46 9.23 -17.37 -3.13
C ASP A 46 9.38 -15.84 -2.99
N TYR A 47 8.61 -15.09 -3.77
CA TYR A 47 8.60 -13.63 -3.69
C TYR A 47 8.15 -13.15 -2.31
N LEU A 48 7.07 -13.71 -1.75
CA LEU A 48 6.55 -13.34 -0.43
C LEU A 48 7.52 -13.69 0.69
N VAL A 49 8.19 -14.85 0.61
CA VAL A 49 9.23 -15.25 1.57
C VAL A 49 10.41 -14.25 1.55
N ASN A 50 10.89 -13.90 0.36
CA ASN A 50 11.97 -12.91 0.22
C ASN A 50 11.53 -11.51 0.69
N LEU A 51 10.29 -11.12 0.38
CA LEU A 51 9.73 -9.83 0.79
C LEU A 51 9.71 -9.69 2.33
N LYS A 52 9.46 -10.78 3.06
CA LYS A 52 9.46 -10.79 4.51
C LYS A 52 10.79 -10.32 5.09
N SER A 53 11.90 -10.88 4.62
CA SER A 53 13.24 -10.60 5.14
C SER A 53 13.84 -9.26 4.69
N THR A 54 13.22 -8.59 3.76
CA THR A 54 13.67 -7.32 3.19
C THR A 54 12.67 -6.20 3.52
N TRP A 55 11.60 -6.10 2.76
CA TRP A 55 10.63 -5.01 2.84
C TRP A 55 9.85 -5.02 4.16
N VAL A 56 9.31 -6.18 4.59
CA VAL A 56 8.51 -6.28 5.82
C VAL A 56 9.35 -5.94 7.05
N ASP A 57 10.53 -6.52 7.18
CA ASP A 57 11.41 -6.27 8.34
C ASP A 57 11.86 -4.80 8.39
N SER A 58 12.11 -4.17 7.24
CA SER A 58 12.45 -2.74 7.19
C SER A 58 11.27 -1.86 7.62
N LEU A 59 10.04 -2.21 7.24
CA LEU A 59 8.84 -1.48 7.64
C LEU A 59 8.46 -1.71 9.10
N GLU A 60 8.77 -2.87 9.68
CA GLU A 60 8.64 -3.08 11.13
C GLU A 60 9.55 -2.13 11.92
N VAL A 61 10.78 -1.92 11.46
CA VAL A 61 11.68 -0.92 12.07
C VAL A 61 11.11 0.49 11.92
N GLN A 62 10.65 0.87 10.73
CA GLN A 62 10.06 2.18 10.49
C GLN A 62 8.79 2.42 11.32
N LYS A 63 7.97 1.38 11.50
CA LYS A 63 6.76 1.43 12.32
C LYS A 63 7.10 1.62 13.81
N LYS A 64 8.10 0.89 14.33
CA LYS A 64 8.61 1.09 15.71
C LYS A 64 9.14 2.50 15.95
N LEU A 65 9.76 3.09 14.94
CA LEU A 65 10.25 4.48 14.99
C LEU A 65 9.14 5.53 14.78
N GLY A 66 7.90 5.12 14.48
CA GLY A 66 6.80 6.02 14.18
C GLY A 66 6.90 6.72 12.82
N HIS A 67 7.73 6.22 11.91
CA HIS A 67 7.90 6.78 10.55
C HIS A 67 6.75 6.39 9.63
N VAL A 68 6.15 5.22 9.83
CA VAL A 68 4.96 4.74 9.13
C VAL A 68 3.89 4.30 10.12
N VAL A 69 2.64 4.40 9.73
CA VAL A 69 1.48 3.99 10.56
C VAL A 69 1.25 2.49 10.44
N SER A 70 1.21 2.00 9.21
CA SER A 70 0.98 0.59 8.89
C SER A 70 1.46 0.25 7.49
N TYR A 71 1.57 -1.03 7.21
CA TYR A 71 1.81 -1.55 5.88
C TYR A 71 1.00 -2.82 5.68
N ASN A 72 0.74 -3.19 4.43
CA ASN A 72 0.07 -4.43 4.09
C ASN A 72 0.62 -5.01 2.77
N VAL A 73 0.54 -6.32 2.66
CA VAL A 73 0.79 -7.07 1.45
C VAL A 73 -0.52 -7.71 1.01
N TRP A 74 -0.93 -7.46 -0.22
CA TRP A 74 -2.14 -7.99 -0.83
C TRP A 74 -1.76 -8.85 -2.01
N THR A 75 -2.46 -9.95 -2.18
CA THR A 75 -2.35 -10.82 -3.36
C THR A 75 -3.70 -10.93 -4.03
N ALA A 76 -3.68 -11.09 -5.35
CA ALA A 76 -4.88 -11.33 -6.15
C ALA A 76 -4.60 -12.43 -7.19
N GLU A 77 -5.59 -13.26 -7.44
CA GLU A 77 -5.54 -14.17 -8.56
C GLU A 77 -5.83 -13.41 -9.85
N THR A 78 -4.83 -13.30 -10.70
CA THR A 78 -4.92 -12.55 -11.96
C THR A 78 -4.29 -13.33 -13.11
N ALA A 79 -4.81 -13.10 -14.32
CA ALA A 79 -4.31 -13.73 -15.54
C ALA A 79 -3.36 -12.81 -16.33
N GLY A 80 -2.53 -13.40 -17.16
CA GLY A 80 -1.66 -12.71 -18.11
C GLY A 80 -0.66 -11.76 -17.44
N THR A 81 -0.59 -10.54 -17.91
CA THR A 81 0.32 -9.48 -17.43
C THR A 81 -0.26 -8.63 -16.29
N THR A 82 -1.51 -8.90 -15.88
CA THR A 82 -2.16 -8.15 -14.80
C THR A 82 -1.39 -8.31 -13.49
N PRO A 83 -1.11 -7.23 -12.75
CA PRO A 83 -0.48 -7.29 -11.43
C PRO A 83 -1.23 -8.20 -10.46
N ASN A 84 -0.50 -8.85 -9.57
CA ASN A 84 -1.06 -9.80 -8.61
C ASN A 84 -0.51 -9.64 -7.18
N VAL A 85 0.44 -8.73 -6.96
CA VAL A 85 0.90 -8.36 -5.62
C VAL A 85 0.84 -6.85 -5.47
N PHE A 86 0.34 -6.39 -4.34
CA PHE A 86 0.16 -4.97 -4.03
C PHE A 86 0.74 -4.71 -2.64
N LEU A 87 1.71 -3.83 -2.56
CA LEU A 87 2.37 -3.44 -1.32
C LEU A 87 1.89 -2.05 -0.94
N THR A 88 1.31 -1.90 0.23
CA THR A 88 0.82 -0.60 0.69
C THR A 88 1.54 -0.16 1.95
N VAL A 89 1.91 1.12 1.99
CA VAL A 89 2.46 1.78 3.18
C VAL A 89 1.60 3.00 3.50
N ARG A 90 1.18 3.10 4.74
CA ARG A 90 0.37 4.21 5.23
C ARG A 90 1.21 5.16 6.06
N TYR A 91 1.19 6.43 5.71
CA TYR A 91 1.85 7.52 6.42
C TYR A 91 0.81 8.42 7.09
N LYS A 92 1.17 9.01 8.23
CA LYS A 92 0.30 9.90 8.98
C LYS A 92 -0.17 11.12 8.17
N ASN A 93 0.70 11.63 7.30
CA ASN A 93 0.43 12.77 6.41
C ASN A 93 1.52 12.84 5.32
N ALA A 94 1.40 13.78 4.40
CA ALA A 94 2.35 13.98 3.33
C ALA A 94 3.79 14.25 3.83
N ALA A 95 3.95 15.06 4.87
CA ALA A 95 5.26 15.38 5.45
C ALA A 95 5.97 14.15 6.04
N ALA A 96 5.22 13.18 6.57
CA ALA A 96 5.80 11.92 7.06
C ALA A 96 6.37 11.05 5.94
N ARG A 97 5.88 11.19 4.71
CA ARG A 97 6.37 10.48 3.52
C ARG A 97 7.61 11.14 2.91
N GLU A 98 7.76 12.45 3.04
CA GLU A 98 8.86 13.18 2.43
C GLU A 98 10.23 12.75 2.99
N PRO A 99 11.31 12.79 2.17
CA PRO A 99 12.67 12.52 2.63
C PRO A 99 13.05 13.39 3.83
N ASN A 100 13.59 12.75 4.87
CA ASN A 100 14.05 13.46 6.07
C ASN A 100 15.33 12.79 6.60
N LYS A 101 16.40 13.56 6.71
CA LYS A 101 17.72 13.07 7.12
C LYS A 101 17.71 12.43 8.52
N GLY A 102 17.07 13.07 9.49
CA GLY A 102 17.01 12.55 10.86
C GLY A 102 16.26 11.21 10.94
N ARG A 103 15.13 11.06 10.23
CA ARG A 103 14.41 9.80 10.14
C ARG A 103 15.25 8.71 9.46
N TYR A 104 15.95 9.06 8.39
CA TYR A 104 16.85 8.13 7.71
C TYR A 104 17.98 7.64 8.63
N GLU A 105 18.66 8.52 9.33
CA GLU A 105 19.74 8.18 10.27
C GLU A 105 19.23 7.29 11.42
N ALA A 106 18.07 7.61 11.98
CA ALA A 106 17.42 6.78 13.00
C ALA A 106 17.08 5.38 12.46
N PHE A 107 16.52 5.30 11.25
CA PHE A 107 16.23 4.04 10.61
C PHE A 107 17.51 3.19 10.38
N ILE A 108 18.55 3.76 9.81
CA ILE A 108 19.81 3.04 9.55
C ILE A 108 20.43 2.49 10.83
N LYS A 109 20.39 3.26 11.90
CA LYS A 109 20.89 2.83 13.21
C LYS A 109 20.17 1.56 13.72
N GLU A 110 18.84 1.55 13.66
CA GLU A 110 18.04 0.41 14.13
C GLU A 110 18.10 -0.77 13.12
N TRP A 111 18.12 -0.50 11.83
CA TRP A 111 18.25 -1.52 10.79
C TRP A 111 19.55 -2.32 10.88
N ARG A 112 20.65 -1.67 11.19
CA ARG A 112 21.95 -2.35 11.42
C ARG A 112 21.90 -3.34 12.57
N LYS A 113 21.15 -3.06 13.63
CA LYS A 113 20.95 -4.02 14.74
C LYS A 113 20.21 -5.26 14.27
N VAL A 114 19.13 -5.08 13.51
CA VAL A 114 18.34 -6.18 12.93
C VAL A 114 19.21 -7.07 12.02
N LEU A 115 20.04 -6.47 11.18
CA LEU A 115 20.96 -7.22 10.30
C LEU A 115 21.99 -8.02 11.12
N SER A 116 22.60 -7.42 12.14
CA SER A 116 23.55 -8.09 13.02
C SER A 116 22.91 -9.28 13.78
N GLU A 117 21.70 -9.12 14.29
CA GLU A 117 20.96 -10.20 14.94
C GLU A 117 20.61 -11.35 13.98
N LYS A 118 20.27 -11.04 12.71
CA LYS A 118 20.02 -12.06 11.68
C LYS A 118 21.29 -12.84 11.34
N GLU A 119 22.41 -12.14 11.19
CA GLU A 119 23.70 -12.78 10.92
C GLU A 119 24.09 -13.72 12.05
N GLN A 120 23.96 -13.29 13.32
CA GLN A 120 24.23 -14.12 14.48
C GLN A 120 23.34 -15.38 14.53
N ARG A 121 22.04 -15.25 14.21
CA ARG A 121 21.12 -16.41 14.15
C ARG A 121 21.51 -17.39 13.04
N ASN A 122 21.89 -16.89 11.86
CA ASN A 122 22.31 -17.73 10.74
C ASN A 122 23.61 -18.50 11.09
N ILE A 123 24.55 -17.86 11.78
CA ILE A 123 25.76 -18.53 12.25
C ILE A 123 25.41 -19.61 13.27
N ALA A 124 24.55 -19.31 14.25
CA ALA A 124 24.12 -20.28 15.26
C ALA A 124 23.42 -21.50 14.65
N SER A 125 22.52 -21.30 13.68
CA SER A 125 21.84 -22.41 12.99
C SER A 125 22.76 -23.27 12.12
N GLY A 126 23.88 -22.71 11.65
CA GLY A 126 24.88 -23.47 10.88
C GLY A 126 25.80 -24.36 11.72
N TYR A 127 25.71 -24.30 13.05
CA TYR A 127 26.44 -25.17 13.95
C TYR A 127 25.62 -26.38 14.43
N ASP A 128 24.32 -26.41 14.13
CA ASP A 128 23.41 -27.49 14.54
C ASP A 128 23.23 -28.58 13.46
N ASP A 129 23.90 -28.45 12.31
CA ASP A 129 23.98 -29.45 11.22
C ASP A 129 25.36 -30.15 11.33
#